data_28722cd4ef9b73e62dc9cccdfcb2443f
#
_entry.id   28722cd4ef9b73e62dc9cccdfcb2443f
#
_cell.length_a   1.000
_cell.length_b   1.000
_cell.length_c   1.000
_cell.angle_alpha   90.00
_cell.angle_beta   90.00
_cell.angle_gamma   90.00
#
_symmetry.space_group_name_H-M   'P 1'
#
loop_
_entity.id
_entity.type
_entity.pdbx_description
1 polymer ?
#
loop_
_entity_poly.entity_id
_entity_poly.type
_entity_poly.pdbx_seq_one_letter_code
_entity_poly.pdbx_strand_id
1 'polypeptide(L)'
;RSSAASDVYKRQILECTVLLEPNMNTLSEVIIRAGDPRYIVEEAIEKVNKNYIATGSMLTGFYRETAQKGRRYINISEAVIDVYKTPYKDRNVERDRVQIYKGRKLLSEKASDTLAVKLLGGPNLSVYVDVVKNPDLLLDPNILPYYAFRMEESVMLNDRPHYVISFQPQAILPYALYYGKLYIDKERLSFSRAEFALSMDDRNKATEAILRKKPFGLRFKPVEVAFLVTYKERDGMSYLSYIRNEVRFKCDWKRKLFSTNYTIVSEMVVTDGKEQNNSIPYRMSFKADQSLSDKVSDFADENFWGAYNIIEPTESLENAVYKLKKQHKN
;
A
#
# COMPACT_ATOMS: atom_id res chain seq x y z
N ARG A 1 8.09 -21.36 72.18
CA ARG A 1 8.76 -20.09 72.10
C ARG A 1 9.41 -19.97 70.71
N SER A 2 8.94 -19.03 69.98
CA SER A 2 9.27 -18.67 68.62
C SER A 2 10.72 -18.26 68.45
N SER A 3 11.37 -18.64 67.37
CA SER A 3 12.41 -17.85 66.73
C SER A 3 12.30 -17.98 65.23
N ALA A 4 11.99 -16.91 64.61
CA ALA A 4 11.93 -16.74 63.15
C ALA A 4 13.37 -16.81 62.58
N ALA A 5 13.57 -17.71 61.63
CA ALA A 5 14.73 -17.71 60.78
C ALA A 5 14.44 -16.91 59.52
N SER A 6 15.14 -15.81 59.39
CA SER A 6 15.14 -14.91 58.25
C SER A 6 15.91 -15.58 57.12
N ASP A 7 15.23 -15.97 56.05
CA ASP A 7 15.84 -16.43 54.82
C ASP A 7 16.36 -15.22 54.04
N VAL A 8 17.68 -15.06 54.08
CA VAL A 8 18.42 -14.14 53.21
C VAL A 8 18.54 -14.76 51.81
N TYR A 9 17.74 -14.27 50.87
CA TYR A 9 17.92 -14.59 49.45
C TYR A 9 19.25 -13.99 48.96
N LYS A 10 20.27 -14.83 48.83
CA LYS A 10 21.49 -14.50 48.08
C LYS A 10 21.10 -14.37 46.60
N ARG A 11 21.07 -13.16 46.10
CA ARG A 11 21.13 -12.91 44.65
C ARG A 11 22.44 -13.45 44.12
N GLN A 12 22.45 -14.59 43.48
CA GLN A 12 23.57 -14.99 42.62
C GLN A 12 23.54 -14.16 41.35
N ILE A 13 24.50 -13.31 41.17
CA ILE A 13 24.77 -12.65 39.89
C ILE A 13 25.48 -13.71 39.06
N LEU A 14 24.82 -14.27 38.08
CA LEU A 14 25.41 -15.07 37.02
C LEU A 14 26.12 -14.12 36.04
N GLU A 15 27.40 -13.94 36.17
CA GLU A 15 28.19 -13.32 35.10
C GLU A 15 28.33 -14.32 33.97
N CYS A 16 27.63 -14.07 32.87
CA CYS A 16 27.78 -14.82 31.62
C CYS A 16 28.66 -13.99 30.69
N THR A 17 29.92 -14.42 30.52
CA THR A 17 30.79 -13.84 29.53
C THR A 17 30.47 -14.46 28.19
N VAL A 18 29.80 -13.71 27.32
CA VAL A 18 29.56 -14.09 25.92
C VAL A 18 30.76 -13.64 25.10
N LEU A 19 31.59 -14.56 24.69
CA LEU A 19 32.64 -14.32 23.69
C LEU A 19 31.95 -14.25 22.31
N LEU A 20 31.80 -13.05 21.77
CA LEU A 20 31.40 -12.83 20.40
C LEU A 20 32.64 -12.95 19.51
N GLU A 21 32.77 -14.02 18.76
CA GLU A 21 33.74 -14.07 17.68
C GLU A 21 33.26 -13.19 16.53
N PRO A 22 34.05 -12.21 16.09
CA PRO A 22 33.68 -11.40 14.94
C PRO A 22 33.75 -12.28 13.69
N ASN A 23 32.59 -12.47 13.03
CA ASN A 23 32.55 -13.18 11.75
C ASN A 23 33.16 -12.28 10.66
N MET A 24 34.45 -12.44 10.41
CA MET A 24 35.24 -11.59 9.50
C MET A 24 35.00 -11.84 8.01
N ASN A 25 34.12 -12.77 7.64
CA ASN A 25 33.95 -13.16 6.24
C ASN A 25 32.93 -12.38 5.43
N THR A 26 32.26 -11.42 6.04
CA THR A 26 31.16 -10.65 5.35
C THR A 26 31.56 -9.22 4.97
N LEU A 27 32.74 -8.73 5.33
CA LEU A 27 33.10 -7.32 5.16
C LEU A 27 33.81 -6.97 3.85
N SER A 28 34.40 -7.93 3.14
CA SER A 28 35.24 -7.59 1.99
C SER A 28 34.48 -7.35 0.66
N GLU A 29 33.28 -7.89 0.50
CA GLU A 29 32.50 -7.73 -0.77
C GLU A 29 31.49 -6.59 -0.73
N VAL A 30 31.05 -6.22 0.46
CA VAL A 30 30.05 -5.17 0.66
C VAL A 30 30.66 -3.76 0.66
N ILE A 31 31.91 -3.61 1.03
CA ILE A 31 32.57 -2.30 1.18
C ILE A 31 32.89 -1.64 -0.17
N ILE A 32 33.07 -2.40 -1.23
CA ILE A 32 33.49 -1.84 -2.53
C ILE A 32 32.30 -1.33 -3.37
N ARG A 33 31.07 -1.79 -3.12
CA ARG A 33 29.84 -1.32 -3.78
C ARG A 33 29.05 -0.28 -3.00
N ALA A 34 29.52 0.12 -1.83
CA ALA A 34 28.80 1.00 -0.90
C ALA A 34 28.83 2.50 -1.28
N GLY A 35 29.25 2.85 -2.49
CA GLY A 35 29.33 4.26 -2.90
C GLY A 35 27.99 4.88 -3.29
N ASP A 36 27.13 4.15 -3.99
CA ASP A 36 25.85 4.64 -4.48
C ASP A 36 24.72 3.66 -4.14
N PRO A 37 23.77 4.01 -3.26
CA PRO A 37 22.65 3.15 -2.89
C PRO A 37 21.78 2.70 -4.07
N ARG A 38 21.83 3.43 -5.20
CA ARG A 38 21.12 3.06 -6.41
C ARG A 38 21.50 1.67 -6.91
N TYR A 39 22.79 1.26 -6.80
CA TYR A 39 23.23 -0.08 -7.22
C TYR A 39 22.54 -1.19 -6.44
N ILE A 40 22.21 -0.98 -5.16
CA ILE A 40 21.45 -1.97 -4.38
C ILE A 40 20.03 -2.09 -4.92
N VAL A 41 19.42 -0.98 -5.32
CA VAL A 41 18.08 -0.98 -5.93
C VAL A 41 18.12 -1.69 -7.29
N GLU A 42 19.11 -1.40 -8.12
CA GLU A 42 19.31 -2.05 -9.44
C GLU A 42 19.50 -3.57 -9.28
N GLU A 43 20.36 -3.98 -8.34
CA GLU A 43 20.59 -5.39 -8.07
C GLU A 43 19.34 -6.11 -7.52
N ALA A 44 18.56 -5.44 -6.68
CA ALA A 44 17.28 -5.97 -6.21
C ALA A 44 16.27 -6.14 -7.35
N ILE A 45 16.26 -5.22 -8.33
CA ILE A 45 15.43 -5.32 -9.54
C ILE A 45 15.85 -6.53 -10.38
N GLU A 46 17.14 -6.76 -10.58
CA GLU A 46 17.65 -7.92 -11.32
C GLU A 46 17.26 -9.25 -10.66
N LYS A 47 17.18 -9.27 -9.34
CA LYS A 47 16.81 -10.47 -8.56
C LYS A 47 15.28 -10.71 -8.48
N VAL A 48 14.44 -9.86 -9.06
CA VAL A 48 12.98 -10.07 -9.07
C VAL A 48 12.60 -11.45 -9.63
N ASN A 49 13.24 -11.88 -10.71
CA ASN A 49 12.98 -13.19 -11.33
C ASN A 49 13.28 -14.37 -10.39
N LYS A 50 14.22 -14.21 -9.46
CA LYS A 50 14.63 -15.23 -8.50
C LYS A 50 13.80 -15.19 -7.21
N ASN A 51 13.43 -13.99 -6.78
CA ASN A 51 12.87 -13.77 -5.45
C ASN A 51 11.34 -13.72 -5.40
N TYR A 52 10.66 -13.57 -6.56
CA TYR A 52 9.20 -13.42 -6.62
C TYR A 52 8.55 -14.56 -7.38
N ILE A 53 7.22 -14.73 -7.20
CA ILE A 53 6.45 -15.81 -7.82
C ILE A 53 6.67 -15.82 -9.33
N ALA A 54 7.18 -16.97 -9.81
CA ALA A 54 7.56 -17.16 -11.23
C ALA A 54 6.41 -17.64 -12.13
N THR A 55 5.26 -17.98 -11.52
CA THR A 55 4.06 -18.48 -12.20
C THR A 55 2.90 -17.49 -12.08
N GLY A 56 1.86 -17.67 -12.87
CA GLY A 56 0.60 -16.97 -12.65
C GLY A 56 0.00 -17.31 -11.31
N SER A 57 -0.58 -16.33 -10.63
CA SER A 57 -1.16 -16.53 -9.30
C SER A 57 -2.49 -15.80 -9.14
N MET A 58 -3.37 -16.39 -8.34
CA MET A 58 -4.60 -15.77 -7.87
C MET A 58 -4.45 -15.44 -6.40
N LEU A 59 -4.53 -14.16 -6.07
CA LEU A 59 -4.54 -13.65 -4.70
C LEU A 59 -5.98 -13.32 -4.33
N THR A 60 -6.44 -13.81 -3.18
CA THR A 60 -7.69 -13.36 -2.57
C THR A 60 -7.37 -12.35 -1.49
N GLY A 61 -8.07 -11.23 -1.47
CA GLY A 61 -7.81 -10.16 -0.51
C GLY A 61 -9.08 -9.47 -0.05
N PHE A 62 -8.99 -8.83 1.11
CA PHE A 62 -9.99 -7.90 1.59
C PHE A 62 -9.58 -6.48 1.21
N TYR A 63 -10.48 -5.76 0.57
CA TYR A 63 -10.30 -4.38 0.13
C TYR A 63 -11.30 -3.47 0.83
N ARG A 64 -10.83 -2.34 1.33
CA ARG A 64 -11.66 -1.28 1.90
C ARG A 64 -11.30 0.07 1.27
N GLU A 65 -12.32 0.85 0.94
CA GLU A 65 -12.18 2.24 0.51
C GLU A 65 -13.06 3.12 1.38
N THR A 66 -12.50 4.19 1.88
CA THR A 66 -13.23 5.19 2.66
C THR A 66 -13.02 6.58 2.08
N ALA A 67 -14.05 7.40 2.08
CA ALA A 67 -13.96 8.82 1.75
C ALA A 67 -14.44 9.67 2.91
N GLN A 68 -13.70 10.70 3.24
CA GLN A 68 -14.02 11.70 4.25
C GLN A 68 -14.17 13.08 3.63
N LYS A 69 -15.13 13.84 4.12
CA LYS A 69 -15.28 15.27 3.89
C LYS A 69 -14.99 16.01 5.21
N GLY A 70 -13.87 16.70 5.26
CA GLY A 70 -13.32 17.16 6.52
C GLY A 70 -12.96 15.97 7.43
N ARG A 71 -13.63 15.88 8.59
CA ARG A 71 -13.45 14.77 9.55
C ARG A 71 -14.58 13.72 9.50
N ARG A 72 -15.53 13.87 8.57
CA ARG A 72 -16.71 13.03 8.53
C ARG A 72 -16.62 12.04 7.37
N TYR A 73 -16.84 10.77 7.66
CA TYR A 73 -16.97 9.75 6.64
C TYR A 73 -18.25 9.97 5.81
N ILE A 74 -18.12 9.90 4.50
CA ILE A 74 -19.19 10.04 3.52
C ILE A 74 -19.38 8.80 2.66
N ASN A 75 -18.37 7.93 2.59
CA ASN A 75 -18.42 6.65 1.91
C ASN A 75 -17.51 5.65 2.66
N ILE A 76 -18.04 4.45 2.86
CA ILE A 76 -17.31 3.27 3.31
C ILE A 76 -17.73 2.14 2.38
N SER A 77 -16.80 1.62 1.60
CA SER A 77 -17.03 0.50 0.68
C SER A 77 -16.01 -0.60 0.94
N GLU A 78 -16.48 -1.83 1.03
CA GLU A 78 -15.66 -3.01 1.37
C GLU A 78 -15.95 -4.15 0.39
N ALA A 79 -14.93 -4.92 0.07
CA ALA A 79 -15.09 -6.09 -0.79
C ALA A 79 -14.05 -7.18 -0.49
N VAL A 80 -14.44 -8.43 -0.70
CA VAL A 80 -13.51 -9.52 -0.99
C VAL A 80 -13.25 -9.50 -2.49
N ILE A 81 -11.99 -9.45 -2.87
CA ILE A 81 -11.56 -9.37 -4.25
C ILE A 81 -10.60 -10.50 -4.59
N ASP A 82 -10.65 -10.95 -5.83
CA ASP A 82 -9.63 -11.80 -6.41
C ASP A 82 -8.75 -10.97 -7.34
N VAL A 83 -7.43 -11.13 -7.22
CA VAL A 83 -6.43 -10.43 -8.02
C VAL A 83 -5.62 -11.49 -8.76
N TYR A 84 -5.84 -11.62 -10.06
CA TYR A 84 -4.97 -12.42 -10.91
C TYR A 84 -3.72 -11.63 -11.25
N LYS A 85 -2.57 -12.23 -11.02
CA LYS A 85 -1.26 -11.69 -11.37
C LYS A 85 -0.51 -12.63 -12.29
N THR A 86 -0.01 -12.09 -13.40
CA THR A 86 0.94 -12.78 -14.24
C THR A 86 2.29 -12.95 -13.53
N PRO A 87 3.22 -13.81 -14.01
CA PRO A 87 4.53 -13.97 -13.40
C PRO A 87 5.25 -12.65 -13.18
N TYR A 88 5.92 -12.49 -12.03
CA TYR A 88 6.66 -11.24 -11.73
C TYR A 88 7.79 -10.95 -12.70
N LYS A 89 8.38 -11.99 -13.33
CA LYS A 89 9.42 -11.85 -14.36
C LYS A 89 8.97 -11.01 -15.56
N ASP A 90 7.67 -10.99 -15.88
CA ASP A 90 7.13 -10.24 -17.02
C ASP A 90 7.17 -8.73 -16.76
N ARG A 91 7.26 -8.32 -15.49
CA ARG A 91 7.35 -6.92 -15.06
C ARG A 91 6.41 -5.98 -15.80
N ASN A 92 5.16 -6.42 -15.98
CA ASN A 92 4.08 -5.59 -16.46
C ASN A 92 2.75 -6.02 -15.85
N VAL A 93 1.77 -5.13 -15.85
CA VAL A 93 0.46 -5.32 -15.23
C VAL A 93 -0.70 -5.36 -16.23
N GLU A 94 -0.41 -5.37 -17.51
CA GLU A 94 -1.43 -5.30 -18.58
C GLU A 94 -2.44 -6.45 -18.55
N ARG A 95 -1.98 -7.63 -18.14
CA ARG A 95 -2.81 -8.83 -18.03
C ARG A 95 -3.29 -9.13 -16.62
N ASP A 96 -2.81 -8.39 -15.65
CA ASP A 96 -3.28 -8.50 -14.28
C ASP A 96 -4.72 -8.00 -14.20
N ARG A 97 -5.56 -8.67 -13.44
CA ARG A 97 -7.01 -8.39 -13.36
C ARG A 97 -7.51 -8.49 -11.94
N VAL A 98 -8.50 -7.69 -11.64
CA VAL A 98 -9.21 -7.71 -10.37
C VAL A 98 -10.66 -8.06 -10.60
N GLN A 99 -11.22 -8.91 -9.77
CA GLN A 99 -12.64 -9.25 -9.74
C GLN A 99 -13.19 -9.03 -8.33
N ILE A 100 -14.37 -8.45 -8.21
CA ILE A 100 -15.10 -8.38 -6.96
C ILE A 100 -15.86 -9.68 -6.80
N TYR A 101 -15.57 -10.38 -5.70
CA TYR A 101 -16.30 -11.59 -5.33
C TYR A 101 -17.55 -11.26 -4.51
N LYS A 102 -17.39 -10.43 -3.46
CA LYS A 102 -18.46 -10.03 -2.56
C LYS A 102 -18.13 -8.65 -2.00
N GLY A 103 -19.11 -7.80 -1.82
CA GLY A 103 -18.85 -6.47 -1.27
C GLY A 103 -20.09 -5.77 -0.75
N ARG A 104 -19.86 -4.73 0.03
CA ARG A 104 -20.89 -3.88 0.60
C ARG A 104 -20.45 -2.43 0.71
N LYS A 105 -21.42 -1.51 0.77
CA LYS A 105 -21.18 -0.08 0.91
C LYS A 105 -22.09 0.56 1.93
N LEU A 106 -21.66 1.68 2.47
CA LEU A 106 -22.43 2.59 3.29
C LEU A 106 -22.13 4.03 2.86
N LEU A 107 -23.09 4.69 2.28
CA LEU A 107 -22.96 6.06 1.76
C LEU A 107 -23.72 7.04 2.64
N SER A 108 -23.26 8.29 2.69
CA SER A 108 -24.03 9.38 3.28
C SER A 108 -25.22 9.71 2.38
N GLU A 109 -26.42 9.82 2.97
CA GLU A 109 -27.64 10.20 2.25
C GLU A 109 -27.71 11.69 1.89
N LYS A 110 -26.82 12.50 2.46
CA LYS A 110 -26.81 13.94 2.20
C LYS A 110 -26.31 14.24 0.80
N ALA A 111 -27.11 14.82 -0.05
CA ALA A 111 -26.73 15.22 -1.41
C ALA A 111 -25.47 16.12 -1.43
N SER A 112 -25.24 16.90 -0.37
CA SER A 112 -24.03 17.72 -0.23
C SER A 112 -22.75 16.92 0.00
N ASP A 113 -22.83 15.63 0.29
CA ASP A 113 -21.69 14.75 0.57
C ASP A 113 -21.25 13.95 -0.66
N THR A 114 -21.94 14.08 -1.77
CA THR A 114 -21.54 13.44 -3.02
C THR A 114 -20.15 13.92 -3.44
N LEU A 115 -19.23 12.98 -3.62
CA LEU A 115 -17.91 13.26 -4.15
C LEU A 115 -18.00 13.57 -5.63
N ALA A 116 -17.75 14.84 -6.00
CA ALA A 116 -17.94 15.32 -7.36
C ALA A 116 -16.77 14.99 -8.31
N VAL A 117 -15.66 14.49 -7.81
CA VAL A 117 -14.47 14.16 -8.59
C VAL A 117 -14.26 12.65 -8.67
N LYS A 118 -13.70 12.19 -9.80
CA LYS A 118 -13.23 10.82 -9.96
C LYS A 118 -11.70 10.82 -10.00
N LEU A 119 -11.10 10.04 -9.11
CA LEU A 119 -9.66 9.89 -9.00
C LEU A 119 -9.21 8.51 -9.47
N LEU A 120 -7.91 8.37 -9.70
CA LEU A 120 -7.27 7.06 -9.80
C LEU A 120 -7.48 6.33 -8.47
N GLY A 121 -8.09 5.17 -8.51
CA GLY A 121 -8.45 4.44 -7.29
C GLY A 121 -9.22 3.17 -7.56
N GLY A 122 -9.88 2.69 -6.51
CA GLY A 122 -10.64 1.45 -6.52
C GLY A 122 -9.76 0.20 -6.45
N PRO A 123 -10.37 -0.99 -6.53
CA PRO A 123 -9.64 -2.26 -6.41
C PRO A 123 -8.50 -2.46 -7.41
N ASN A 124 -8.50 -1.77 -8.55
CA ASN A 124 -7.40 -1.83 -9.54
C ASN A 124 -6.09 -1.24 -9.00
N LEU A 125 -6.10 -0.43 -7.93
CA LEU A 125 -4.88 -0.01 -7.25
C LEU A 125 -4.04 -1.19 -6.79
N SER A 126 -4.65 -2.31 -6.41
CA SER A 126 -3.96 -3.54 -6.02
C SER A 126 -3.08 -4.14 -7.13
N VAL A 127 -3.37 -3.79 -8.38
CA VAL A 127 -2.53 -4.12 -9.53
C VAL A 127 -1.54 -2.99 -9.82
N TYR A 128 -2.03 -1.77 -9.90
CA TYR A 128 -1.26 -0.63 -10.40
C TYR A 128 -0.11 -0.23 -9.46
N VAL A 129 -0.30 -0.26 -8.13
CA VAL A 129 0.71 0.20 -7.16
C VAL A 129 1.71 -0.87 -6.73
N ASP A 130 1.63 -2.08 -7.26
CA ASP A 130 2.64 -3.11 -7.05
C ASP A 130 3.94 -2.72 -7.78
N VAL A 131 4.78 -1.95 -7.11
CA VAL A 131 5.99 -1.33 -7.69
C VAL A 131 6.98 -2.34 -8.24
N VAL A 132 7.05 -3.54 -7.68
CA VAL A 132 7.94 -4.60 -8.17
C VAL A 132 7.42 -5.17 -9.48
N LYS A 133 6.10 -5.30 -9.61
CA LYS A 133 5.43 -5.82 -10.81
C LYS A 133 5.24 -4.74 -11.88
N ASN A 134 5.00 -3.50 -11.48
CA ASN A 134 4.76 -2.35 -12.35
C ASN A 134 5.96 -1.40 -12.35
N PRO A 135 6.97 -1.62 -13.20
CA PRO A 135 8.16 -0.78 -13.24
C PRO A 135 7.85 0.67 -13.63
N ASP A 136 6.83 0.91 -14.47
CA ASP A 136 6.47 2.26 -14.94
C ASP A 136 6.10 3.21 -13.78
N LEU A 137 5.74 2.65 -12.63
CA LEU A 137 5.41 3.47 -11.47
C LEU A 137 6.66 4.04 -10.79
N LEU A 138 7.71 3.23 -10.58
CA LEU A 138 8.89 3.63 -9.80
C LEU A 138 10.19 2.91 -10.19
N LEU A 139 10.16 1.61 -10.42
CA LEU A 139 11.36 0.77 -10.49
C LEU A 139 11.76 0.41 -11.94
N ASP A 140 11.53 1.29 -12.91
CA ASP A 140 12.10 1.16 -14.25
C ASP A 140 13.58 1.59 -14.20
N PRO A 141 14.53 0.74 -14.62
CA PRO A 141 15.94 1.10 -14.70
C PRO A 141 16.23 2.39 -15.46
N ASN A 142 15.42 2.72 -16.46
CA ASN A 142 15.59 3.93 -17.27
C ASN A 142 15.21 5.22 -16.52
N ILE A 143 14.36 5.14 -15.50
CA ILE A 143 13.94 6.30 -14.72
C ILE A 143 14.71 6.44 -13.40
N LEU A 144 15.42 5.41 -12.92
CA LEU A 144 16.21 5.50 -11.71
C LEU A 144 17.23 6.65 -11.71
N PRO A 145 17.89 6.99 -12.83
CA PRO A 145 18.80 8.16 -12.89
C PRO A 145 18.14 9.50 -12.59
N TYR A 146 16.81 9.61 -12.65
CA TYR A 146 16.08 10.84 -12.33
C TYR A 146 15.83 11.01 -10.82
N TYR A 147 16.29 10.06 -10.01
CA TYR A 147 16.20 10.08 -8.56
C TYR A 147 17.58 10.15 -7.90
N ALA A 148 17.67 10.92 -6.84
CA ALA A 148 18.79 10.86 -5.90
C ALA A 148 18.46 9.83 -4.81
N PHE A 149 19.36 8.87 -4.62
CA PHE A 149 19.24 7.81 -3.62
C PHE A 149 20.17 8.08 -2.43
N ARG A 150 19.72 7.75 -1.24
CA ARG A 150 20.49 7.89 -0.01
C ARG A 150 20.28 6.69 0.90
N MET A 151 21.38 6.17 1.44
CA MET A 151 21.32 5.12 2.46
C MET A 151 20.88 5.71 3.79
N GLU A 152 19.86 5.12 4.38
CA GLU A 152 19.38 5.41 5.74
C GLU A 152 19.85 4.33 6.72
N GLU A 153 19.52 4.49 8.01
CA GLU A 153 19.78 3.46 9.00
C GLU A 153 19.03 2.17 8.69
N SER A 154 19.72 1.05 8.83
CA SER A 154 19.17 -0.28 8.61
C SER A 154 18.13 -0.61 9.68
N VAL A 155 17.10 -1.35 9.30
CA VAL A 155 16.05 -1.79 10.22
C VAL A 155 15.86 -3.30 10.18
N MET A 156 15.30 -3.86 11.24
CA MET A 156 14.86 -5.26 11.28
C MET A 156 13.39 -5.31 10.87
N LEU A 157 13.07 -6.08 9.84
CA LEU A 157 11.68 -6.39 9.44
C LEU A 157 11.55 -7.92 9.36
N ASN A 158 10.56 -8.47 10.07
CA ASN A 158 10.33 -9.93 10.12
C ASN A 158 11.61 -10.72 10.49
N ASP A 159 12.33 -10.24 11.51
CA ASP A 159 13.58 -10.81 12.02
C ASP A 159 14.76 -10.87 11.02
N ARG A 160 14.70 -10.09 9.95
CA ARG A 160 15.79 -9.94 8.97
C ARG A 160 16.26 -8.49 8.83
N PRO A 161 17.57 -8.27 8.65
CA PRO A 161 18.10 -6.92 8.44
C PRO A 161 17.79 -6.42 7.03
N HIS A 162 17.37 -5.15 6.95
CA HIS A 162 17.02 -4.50 5.69
C HIS A 162 17.83 -3.23 5.47
N TYR A 163 18.25 -3.03 4.21
CA TYR A 163 18.64 -1.72 3.75
C TYR A 163 17.39 -0.84 3.69
N VAL A 164 17.51 0.39 4.15
CA VAL A 164 16.53 1.45 3.96
C VAL A 164 17.15 2.48 3.05
N ILE A 165 16.58 2.65 1.86
CA ILE A 165 17.08 3.56 0.85
C ILE A 165 16.01 4.60 0.57
N SER A 166 16.27 5.84 0.97
CA SER A 166 15.42 6.97 0.60
C SER A 166 15.73 7.43 -0.82
N PHE A 167 14.71 7.94 -1.50
CA PHE A 167 14.84 8.48 -2.85
C PHE A 167 13.99 9.73 -3.00
N GLN A 168 14.46 10.65 -3.83
CA GLN A 168 13.76 11.89 -4.16
C GLN A 168 14.07 12.32 -5.59
N PRO A 169 13.17 13.07 -6.26
CA PRO A 169 13.42 13.60 -7.59
C PRO A 169 14.67 14.48 -7.62
N GLN A 170 15.51 14.28 -8.63
CA GLN A 170 16.64 15.18 -8.95
C GLN A 170 16.56 15.74 -10.38
N ALA A 171 15.50 15.41 -11.11
CA ALA A 171 15.25 15.91 -12.47
C ALA A 171 13.85 16.49 -12.58
N ILE A 172 13.64 17.39 -13.53
CA ILE A 172 12.33 17.94 -13.87
C ILE A 172 11.86 17.25 -15.14
N LEU A 173 10.76 16.48 -15.03
CA LEU A 173 10.13 15.76 -16.13
C LEU A 173 8.74 16.34 -16.44
N PRO A 174 8.14 16.01 -17.61
CA PRO A 174 6.79 16.47 -17.96
C PRO A 174 5.69 15.95 -17.02
N TYR A 175 5.98 14.95 -16.20
CA TYR A 175 5.07 14.34 -15.24
C TYR A 175 5.62 14.44 -13.82
N ALA A 176 4.77 14.22 -12.82
CA ALA A 176 5.17 14.20 -11.41
C ALA A 176 5.94 12.93 -11.07
N LEU A 177 7.05 13.09 -10.37
CA LEU A 177 7.86 12.01 -9.82
C LEU A 177 7.46 11.71 -8.36
N TYR A 178 8.01 10.64 -7.81
CA TYR A 178 7.76 10.20 -6.43
C TYR A 178 8.98 10.48 -5.54
N TYR A 179 8.76 10.49 -4.25
CA TYR A 179 9.80 10.45 -3.22
C TYR A 179 9.40 9.46 -2.14
N GLY A 180 10.35 8.90 -1.42
CA GLY A 180 10.02 7.93 -0.38
C GLY A 180 11.17 7.06 0.07
N LYS A 181 10.85 5.83 0.49
CA LYS A 181 11.81 4.85 1.00
C LYS A 181 11.50 3.46 0.46
N LEU A 182 12.56 2.75 0.13
CA LEU A 182 12.57 1.34 -0.24
C LEU A 182 13.24 0.53 0.87
N TYR A 183 12.63 -0.59 1.24
CA TYR A 183 13.15 -1.53 2.23
C TYR A 183 13.53 -2.82 1.53
N ILE A 184 14.82 -3.13 1.51
CA ILE A 184 15.40 -4.23 0.75
C ILE A 184 16.08 -5.19 1.71
N ASP A 185 15.66 -6.45 1.72
CA ASP A 185 16.28 -7.52 2.50
C ASP A 185 17.77 -7.64 2.15
N LYS A 186 18.66 -7.60 3.15
CA LYS A 186 20.11 -7.57 2.93
C LYS A 186 20.65 -8.88 2.38
N GLU A 187 20.03 -10.00 2.71
CA GLU A 187 20.50 -11.32 2.30
C GLU A 187 19.99 -11.66 0.89
N ARG A 188 18.71 -11.46 0.66
CA ARG A 188 18.06 -11.87 -0.59
C ARG A 188 18.06 -10.79 -1.67
N LEU A 189 18.22 -9.53 -1.28
CA LEU A 189 18.00 -8.35 -2.12
C LEU A 189 16.61 -8.37 -2.76
N SER A 190 15.59 -8.66 -1.95
CA SER A 190 14.18 -8.55 -2.33
C SER A 190 13.55 -7.32 -1.67
N PHE A 191 12.65 -6.65 -2.38
CA PHE A 191 11.87 -5.55 -1.80
C PHE A 191 10.86 -6.13 -0.81
N SER A 192 10.91 -5.70 0.43
CA SER A 192 9.94 -6.11 1.46
C SER A 192 8.87 -5.03 1.69
N ARG A 193 9.21 -3.77 1.44
CA ARG A 193 8.32 -2.63 1.64
C ARG A 193 8.74 -1.46 0.76
N ALA A 194 7.75 -0.72 0.28
CA ALA A 194 7.93 0.57 -0.37
C ALA A 194 6.95 1.58 0.22
N GLU A 195 7.46 2.71 0.69
CA GLU A 195 6.70 3.87 1.14
C GLU A 195 7.03 5.02 0.23
N PHE A 196 6.05 5.56 -0.48
CA PHE A 196 6.32 6.63 -1.41
C PHE A 196 5.13 7.56 -1.57
N ALA A 197 5.41 8.77 -1.98
CA ALA A 197 4.41 9.79 -2.23
C ALA A 197 4.71 10.54 -3.52
N LEU A 198 3.66 11.04 -4.16
CA LEU A 198 3.77 11.85 -5.36
C LEU A 198 4.31 13.24 -5.00
N SER A 199 5.32 13.74 -5.72
CA SER A 199 5.82 15.11 -5.53
C SER A 199 4.71 16.12 -5.82
N MET A 200 4.60 17.11 -4.93
CA MET A 200 3.67 18.25 -5.04
C MET A 200 4.37 19.54 -5.45
N ASP A 201 5.63 19.46 -5.92
CA ASP A 201 6.40 20.61 -6.39
C ASP A 201 5.70 21.30 -7.57
N ASP A 202 5.11 20.49 -8.46
CA ASP A 202 4.19 20.97 -9.50
C ASP A 202 2.82 20.31 -9.33
N ARG A 203 1.87 21.08 -8.80
CA ARG A 203 0.50 20.60 -8.54
C ARG A 203 -0.29 20.29 -9.81
N ASN A 204 0.06 20.86 -10.94
CA ASN A 204 -0.61 20.56 -12.21
C ASN A 204 -0.23 19.14 -12.64
N LYS A 205 1.06 18.80 -12.61
CA LYS A 205 1.53 17.44 -12.90
C LYS A 205 0.96 16.43 -11.92
N ALA A 206 0.91 16.75 -10.62
CA ALA A 206 0.28 15.90 -9.62
C ALA A 206 -1.23 15.73 -9.86
N THR A 207 -1.92 16.77 -10.31
CA THR A 207 -3.33 16.70 -10.68
C THR A 207 -3.55 15.78 -11.89
N GLU A 208 -2.75 15.90 -12.93
CA GLU A 208 -2.83 15.07 -14.13
C GLU A 208 -2.60 13.57 -13.81
N ALA A 209 -1.71 13.28 -12.87
CA ALA A 209 -1.42 11.91 -12.45
C ALA A 209 -2.63 11.21 -11.83
N ILE A 210 -3.46 11.91 -11.05
CA ILE A 210 -4.50 11.29 -10.21
C ILE A 210 -5.93 11.63 -10.60
N LEU A 211 -6.18 12.80 -11.18
CA LEU A 211 -7.55 13.25 -11.52
C LEU A 211 -8.01 12.64 -12.84
N ARG A 212 -9.14 11.92 -12.81
CA ARG A 212 -9.75 11.30 -13.99
C ARG A 212 -10.90 12.11 -14.54
N LYS A 213 -11.72 12.69 -13.65
CA LYS A 213 -12.89 13.49 -14.04
C LYS A 213 -13.25 14.49 -12.96
N LYS A 214 -13.67 15.68 -13.36
CA LYS A 214 -14.29 16.68 -12.49
C LYS A 214 -15.36 17.48 -13.23
N PRO A 215 -16.38 18.03 -12.53
CA PRO A 215 -17.35 18.94 -13.11
C PRO A 215 -16.70 20.26 -13.59
N PHE A 216 -17.32 20.86 -14.57
CA PHE A 216 -16.97 22.20 -14.98
C PHE A 216 -17.17 23.19 -13.81
N GLY A 217 -16.24 24.12 -13.64
CA GLY A 217 -16.29 25.10 -12.56
C GLY A 217 -15.84 24.63 -11.19
N LEU A 218 -15.53 23.32 -11.02
CA LEU A 218 -14.87 22.81 -9.82
C LEU A 218 -13.36 22.97 -9.94
N ARG A 219 -12.72 23.57 -8.93
CA ARG A 219 -11.27 23.60 -8.78
C ARG A 219 -10.85 22.43 -7.91
N PHE A 220 -9.87 21.67 -8.37
CA PHE A 220 -9.27 20.55 -7.67
C PHE A 220 -7.81 20.88 -7.34
N LYS A 221 -7.42 20.64 -6.09
CA LYS A 221 -6.06 20.89 -5.60
C LYS A 221 -5.57 19.67 -4.83
N PRO A 222 -4.64 18.88 -5.39
CA PRO A 222 -4.01 17.80 -4.64
C PRO A 222 -3.19 18.38 -3.48
N VAL A 223 -3.21 17.68 -2.35
CA VAL A 223 -2.44 18.03 -1.15
C VAL A 223 -1.40 16.97 -0.87
N GLU A 224 -1.80 15.70 -0.96
CA GLU A 224 -0.92 14.56 -0.73
C GLU A 224 -1.48 13.34 -1.46
N VAL A 225 -0.56 12.53 -2.01
CA VAL A 225 -0.86 11.20 -2.55
C VAL A 225 0.24 10.28 -2.09
N ALA A 226 -0.07 9.42 -1.13
CA ALA A 226 0.88 8.53 -0.48
C ALA A 226 0.50 7.06 -0.65
N PHE A 227 1.50 6.22 -0.80
CA PHE A 227 1.37 4.78 -1.00
C PHE A 227 2.26 4.02 -0.03
N LEU A 228 1.75 2.90 0.45
CA LEU A 228 2.50 1.89 1.18
C LEU A 228 2.21 0.55 0.53
N VAL A 229 3.27 -0.17 0.15
CA VAL A 229 3.19 -1.52 -0.41
C VAL A 229 4.10 -2.42 0.39
N THR A 230 3.61 -3.59 0.79
CA THR A 230 4.44 -4.59 1.47
C THR A 230 4.35 -5.95 0.80
N TYR A 231 5.44 -6.67 0.88
CA TYR A 231 5.59 -8.03 0.36
C TYR A 231 5.89 -8.97 1.52
N LYS A 232 5.37 -10.20 1.44
CA LYS A 232 5.68 -11.29 2.35
C LYS A 232 6.31 -12.42 1.58
N GLU A 233 7.02 -13.28 2.30
CA GLU A 233 7.61 -14.48 1.76
C GLU A 233 6.79 -15.70 2.17
N ARG A 234 6.64 -16.62 1.23
CA ARG A 234 6.14 -17.97 1.44
C ARG A 234 6.92 -18.92 0.54
N ASP A 235 7.44 -20.01 1.12
CA ASP A 235 8.22 -21.02 0.40
C ASP A 235 9.39 -20.46 -0.41
N GLY A 236 10.08 -19.44 0.16
CA GLY A 236 11.21 -18.78 -0.48
C GLY A 236 10.85 -17.78 -1.57
N MET A 237 9.57 -17.54 -1.85
CA MET A 237 9.11 -16.60 -2.90
C MET A 237 8.32 -15.46 -2.28
N SER A 238 8.65 -14.24 -2.70
CA SER A 238 7.95 -13.03 -2.29
C SER A 238 6.67 -12.81 -3.10
N TYR A 239 5.64 -12.30 -2.43
CA TYR A 239 4.35 -11.96 -3.04
C TYR A 239 3.78 -10.70 -2.41
N LEU A 240 2.92 -10.01 -3.13
CA LEU A 240 2.19 -8.85 -2.64
C LEU A 240 1.33 -9.22 -1.44
N SER A 241 1.46 -8.48 -0.35
CA SER A 241 0.76 -8.77 0.92
C SER A 241 -0.19 -7.68 1.35
N TYR A 242 0.20 -6.41 1.23
CA TYR A 242 -0.61 -5.29 1.69
C TYR A 242 -0.36 -4.06 0.84
N ILE A 243 -1.42 -3.31 0.58
CA ILE A 243 -1.39 -2.00 -0.06
C ILE A 243 -2.23 -1.04 0.77
N ARG A 244 -1.72 0.18 0.97
CA ARG A 244 -2.46 1.33 1.44
C ARG A 244 -2.20 2.51 0.51
N ASN A 245 -3.26 3.18 0.14
CA ASN A 245 -3.20 4.44 -0.59
C ASN A 245 -3.99 5.51 0.16
N GLU A 246 -3.44 6.70 0.27
CA GLU A 246 -4.11 7.85 0.86
C GLU A 246 -3.99 9.06 -0.07
N VAL A 247 -5.13 9.62 -0.45
CA VAL A 247 -5.21 10.82 -1.30
C VAL A 247 -5.91 11.92 -0.52
N ARG A 248 -5.22 13.02 -0.29
CA ARG A 248 -5.77 14.24 0.29
C ARG A 248 -5.83 15.34 -0.75
N PHE A 249 -6.96 16.00 -0.84
CA PHE A 249 -7.16 17.07 -1.79
C PHE A 249 -8.20 18.09 -1.29
N LYS A 250 -8.22 19.25 -1.95
CA LYS A 250 -9.22 20.29 -1.73
C LYS A 250 -10.05 20.49 -3.00
N CYS A 251 -11.33 20.69 -2.81
CA CYS A 251 -12.24 21.13 -3.88
C CYS A 251 -12.93 22.42 -3.48
N ASP A 252 -13.02 23.35 -4.43
CA ASP A 252 -13.81 24.56 -4.31
C ASP A 252 -14.55 24.85 -5.63
N TRP A 253 -15.79 25.29 -5.51
CA TRP A 253 -16.53 25.79 -6.65
C TRP A 253 -16.17 27.27 -6.88
N LYS A 254 -16.03 27.70 -8.13
CA LYS A 254 -15.66 29.07 -8.50
C LYS A 254 -16.47 30.18 -7.80
N ARG A 255 -17.67 29.84 -7.35
CA ARG A 255 -18.61 30.79 -6.68
C ARG A 255 -18.67 30.62 -5.15
N LYS A 256 -17.91 29.68 -4.55
CA LYS A 256 -17.87 29.48 -3.09
C LYS A 256 -16.60 30.09 -2.50
N LEU A 257 -16.74 30.72 -1.32
CA LEU A 257 -15.65 31.38 -0.60
C LEU A 257 -14.70 30.39 0.07
N PHE A 258 -15.16 29.16 0.36
CA PHE A 258 -14.39 28.18 1.12
C PHE A 258 -14.15 26.89 0.32
N SER A 259 -12.94 26.39 0.42
CA SER A 259 -12.58 25.05 -0.08
C SER A 259 -13.00 23.96 0.90
N THR A 260 -13.33 22.79 0.38
CA THR A 260 -13.65 21.60 1.17
C THR A 260 -12.49 20.61 1.07
N ASN A 261 -12.04 20.11 2.23
CA ASN A 261 -11.00 19.08 2.31
C ASN A 261 -11.63 17.70 2.16
N TYR A 262 -10.98 16.84 1.37
CA TYR A 262 -11.35 15.44 1.22
C TYR A 262 -10.14 14.56 1.49
N THR A 263 -10.38 13.40 2.09
CA THR A 263 -9.41 12.32 2.26
C THR A 263 -10.02 11.02 1.77
N ILE A 264 -9.34 10.35 0.84
CA ILE A 264 -9.72 9.01 0.40
C ILE A 264 -8.60 8.07 0.84
N VAL A 265 -8.97 6.99 1.51
CA VAL A 265 -8.06 5.93 1.93
C VAL A 265 -8.55 4.62 1.33
N SER A 266 -7.65 3.90 0.68
CA SER A 266 -7.88 2.56 0.17
C SER A 266 -6.87 1.60 0.76
N GLU A 267 -7.32 0.43 1.19
CA GLU A 267 -6.48 -0.60 1.79
C GLU A 267 -6.83 -1.96 1.19
N MET A 268 -5.82 -2.77 0.94
CA MET A 268 -5.98 -4.18 0.57
C MET A 268 -5.04 -5.03 1.42
N VAL A 269 -5.57 -6.08 2.01
CA VAL A 269 -4.79 -7.16 2.64
C VAL A 269 -5.00 -8.43 1.85
N VAL A 270 -3.93 -9.06 1.42
CA VAL A 270 -3.98 -10.41 0.84
C VAL A 270 -4.19 -11.41 1.96
N THR A 271 -5.26 -12.18 1.88
CA THR A 271 -5.66 -13.18 2.89
C THR A 271 -5.33 -14.60 2.46
N ASP A 272 -5.26 -14.86 1.16
CA ASP A 272 -4.88 -16.13 0.57
C ASP A 272 -4.23 -15.95 -0.80
N GLY A 273 -3.54 -16.97 -1.28
CA GLY A 273 -2.93 -16.96 -2.61
C GLY A 273 -2.59 -18.38 -3.06
N LYS A 274 -2.84 -18.64 -4.36
CA LYS A 274 -2.55 -19.93 -5.00
C LYS A 274 -1.97 -19.72 -6.38
N GLU A 275 -1.15 -20.65 -6.83
CA GLU A 275 -0.75 -20.71 -8.23
C GLU A 275 -1.95 -20.94 -9.13
N GLN A 276 -2.06 -20.19 -10.20
CA GLN A 276 -3.13 -20.32 -11.17
C GLN A 276 -2.72 -19.72 -12.51
N ASN A 277 -2.84 -20.51 -13.57
CA ASN A 277 -2.50 -20.06 -14.93
C ASN A 277 -3.67 -19.41 -15.67
N ASN A 278 -4.90 -19.64 -15.21
CA ASN A 278 -6.08 -19.06 -15.85
C ASN A 278 -6.38 -17.67 -15.30
N SER A 279 -6.33 -16.67 -16.15
CA SER A 279 -6.64 -15.28 -15.80
C SER A 279 -8.15 -15.07 -15.58
N ILE A 280 -8.49 -14.02 -14.86
CA ILE A 280 -9.87 -13.52 -14.76
C ILE A 280 -10.29 -13.01 -16.16
N PRO A 281 -11.42 -13.51 -16.73
CA PRO A 281 -11.93 -13.03 -18.01
C PRO A 281 -12.18 -11.51 -17.96
N TYR A 282 -11.84 -10.80 -19.04
CA TYR A 282 -11.98 -9.34 -19.09
C TYR A 282 -13.41 -8.85 -18.78
N ARG A 283 -14.44 -9.59 -19.21
CA ARG A 283 -15.85 -9.25 -18.92
C ARG A 283 -16.20 -9.29 -17.43
N MET A 284 -15.50 -10.10 -16.64
CA MET A 284 -15.70 -10.26 -15.19
C MET A 284 -14.81 -9.33 -14.35
N SER A 285 -13.78 -8.75 -14.98
CA SER A 285 -12.84 -7.88 -14.26
C SER A 285 -13.45 -6.53 -13.94
N PHE A 286 -13.02 -5.97 -12.81
CA PHE A 286 -13.32 -4.60 -12.42
C PHE A 286 -12.63 -3.63 -13.37
N LYS A 287 -13.37 -2.67 -13.93
CA LYS A 287 -12.85 -1.71 -14.92
C LYS A 287 -12.34 -0.44 -14.25
N ALA A 288 -11.39 0.21 -14.89
CA ALA A 288 -10.79 1.46 -14.38
C ALA A 288 -11.80 2.63 -14.34
N ASP A 289 -12.86 2.59 -15.12
CA ASP A 289 -13.93 3.59 -15.16
C ASP A 289 -15.06 3.32 -14.17
N GLN A 290 -15.04 2.19 -13.46
CA GLN A 290 -16.03 1.80 -12.47
C GLN A 290 -15.68 2.36 -11.08
N SER A 291 -16.71 2.52 -10.24
CA SER A 291 -16.55 2.79 -8.81
C SER A 291 -16.91 1.53 -8.02
N LEU A 292 -16.19 1.26 -6.93
CA LEU A 292 -16.52 0.11 -6.06
C LEU A 292 -17.95 0.22 -5.52
N SER A 293 -18.37 1.42 -5.11
CA SER A 293 -19.71 1.68 -4.57
C SER A 293 -20.84 1.37 -5.56
N ASP A 294 -20.56 1.40 -6.87
CA ASP A 294 -21.56 1.06 -7.91
C ASP A 294 -21.67 -0.47 -8.14
N LYS A 295 -20.75 -1.25 -7.57
CA LYS A 295 -20.65 -2.70 -7.79
C LYS A 295 -21.02 -3.53 -6.58
N VAL A 296 -21.30 -2.92 -5.45
CA VAL A 296 -21.59 -3.58 -4.18
C VAL A 296 -22.94 -3.10 -3.62
N SER A 297 -23.57 -3.97 -2.81
CA SER A 297 -24.86 -3.69 -2.15
C SER A 297 -24.68 -2.90 -0.85
N ASP A 298 -25.78 -2.38 -0.30
CA ASP A 298 -25.77 -1.68 0.98
C ASP A 298 -25.51 -2.62 2.17
N PHE A 299 -25.11 -2.04 3.32
CA PHE A 299 -24.92 -2.77 4.57
C PHE A 299 -26.29 -3.26 5.09
N ALA A 300 -26.68 -4.46 4.72
CA ALA A 300 -27.95 -5.04 5.13
C ALA A 300 -27.80 -6.14 6.20
N ASP A 301 -26.70 -6.86 6.22
CA ASP A 301 -26.46 -8.04 7.06
C ASP A 301 -25.23 -7.83 7.95
N GLU A 302 -25.38 -8.05 9.25
CA GLU A 302 -24.27 -7.93 10.22
C GLU A 302 -23.26 -9.06 10.07
N ASN A 303 -23.71 -10.27 9.67
CA ASN A 303 -22.86 -11.41 9.44
C ASN A 303 -22.43 -11.57 7.97
N PHE A 304 -22.40 -10.49 7.23
CA PHE A 304 -22.15 -10.45 5.79
C PHE A 304 -20.87 -11.17 5.38
N TRP A 305 -19.80 -11.05 6.16
CA TRP A 305 -18.49 -11.61 5.80
C TRP A 305 -18.38 -13.13 6.03
N GLY A 306 -19.12 -13.66 7.01
CA GLY A 306 -19.06 -15.09 7.35
C GLY A 306 -17.63 -15.52 7.72
N ALA A 307 -17.08 -16.48 6.98
CA ALA A 307 -15.74 -17.04 7.22
C ALA A 307 -14.59 -16.23 6.55
N TYR A 308 -14.88 -15.12 5.86
CA TYR A 308 -13.82 -14.34 5.22
C TYR A 308 -13.02 -13.56 6.25
N ASN A 309 -11.69 -13.59 6.09
CA ASN A 309 -10.79 -12.70 6.83
C ASN A 309 -10.95 -11.27 6.32
N ILE A 310 -11.14 -10.34 7.23
CA ILE A 310 -11.35 -8.92 6.94
C ILE A 310 -10.33 -8.06 7.69
N ILE A 311 -10.14 -6.82 7.24
CA ILE A 311 -9.44 -5.80 8.01
C ILE A 311 -10.41 -5.31 9.07
N GLU A 312 -10.06 -5.49 10.35
CA GLU A 312 -10.89 -4.96 11.44
C GLU A 312 -10.98 -3.43 11.35
N PRO A 313 -12.18 -2.86 11.54
CA PRO A 313 -12.34 -1.42 11.54
C PRO A 313 -11.67 -0.81 12.77
N THR A 314 -11.16 0.41 12.60
CA THR A 314 -10.73 1.23 13.74
C THR A 314 -11.95 1.72 14.51
N GLU A 315 -11.80 2.08 15.80
CA GLU A 315 -12.88 2.65 16.62
C GLU A 315 -13.56 3.86 15.94
N SER A 316 -12.79 4.72 15.30
CA SER A 316 -13.33 5.87 14.54
C SER A 316 -14.19 5.44 13.36
N LEU A 317 -13.83 4.36 12.68
CA LEU A 317 -14.58 3.80 11.56
C LEU A 317 -15.87 3.11 12.03
N GLU A 318 -15.83 2.37 13.15
CA GLU A 318 -17.02 1.76 13.75
C GLU A 318 -18.06 2.83 14.15
N ASN A 319 -17.60 3.90 14.79
CA ASN A 319 -18.45 5.04 15.14
C ASN A 319 -19.04 5.72 13.89
N ALA A 320 -18.28 5.80 12.79
CA ALA A 320 -18.77 6.32 11.53
C ALA A 320 -19.83 5.41 10.90
N VAL A 321 -19.61 4.11 10.90
CA VAL A 321 -20.60 3.11 10.44
C VAL A 321 -21.90 3.25 11.22
N TYR A 322 -21.82 3.34 12.56
CA TYR A 322 -23.01 3.54 13.39
C TYR A 322 -23.77 4.82 13.04
N LYS A 323 -23.07 5.95 12.89
CA LYS A 323 -23.66 7.24 12.53
C LYS A 323 -24.32 7.24 11.14
N LEU A 324 -23.67 6.62 10.17
CA LEU A 324 -24.21 6.52 8.80
C LEU A 324 -25.43 5.57 8.76
N LYS A 325 -25.36 4.40 9.42
CA LYS A 325 -26.51 3.49 9.54
C LYS A 325 -27.73 4.16 10.20
N LYS A 326 -27.53 5.06 11.15
CA LYS A 326 -28.60 5.83 11.78
C LYS A 326 -29.27 6.81 10.81
N GLN A 327 -28.53 7.36 9.83
CA GLN A 327 -29.11 8.23 8.79
C GLN A 327 -30.05 7.45 7.86
N HIS A 328 -29.76 6.18 7.56
CA HIS A 328 -30.58 5.31 6.73
C HIS A 328 -31.85 4.75 7.40
N LYS A 329 -32.02 4.98 8.72
CA LYS A 329 -33.19 4.52 9.49
C LYS A 329 -34.24 5.62 9.77
N ASN A 330 -33.89 6.87 9.48
CA ASN A 330 -34.78 8.05 9.62
C ASN A 330 -35.21 8.54 8.26
#